data_eb5aabb90929be663a6b7ed4f3176ca1
#
_entry.id   eb5aabb90929be663a6b7ed4f3176ca1
#
_cell.length_a   1.000
_cell.length_b   1.000
_cell.length_c   1.000
_cell.angle_alpha   90.00
_cell.angle_beta   90.00
_cell.angle_gamma   90.00
#
_symmetry.space_group_name_H-M   'P 1'
#
loop_
_entity.id
_entity.type
_entity.pdbx_description
1 polymer ?
#
loop_
_entity_poly.entity_id
_entity_poly.type
_entity_poly.pdbx_seq_one_letter_code
_entity_poly.pdbx_strand_id
1 'polypeptide(L)'
;MRQTLEFFESLVLTGAKKEIADRIIKEIVSRLKFLNNVGLDYLSLERSADTLSGGEAQRIRLASQIGSGLTGVMYVLDEPSIGLHQRDNDRLIETLKHLRDIGNSVLVVEHDEDAIRCADYVVDMGLGAGVHGGEVIAEGTLKDILKNKKSLTAQYLNGTLGITVPKKRTTPNPKKQFVITGATGNNLKNVTLELPVGLLTCVTGVSGSGKSTLVNDTLYLAASRHPVSYTHLRAHETKANL
;
A
#
# COMPACT_ATOMS: atom_id res chain seq x y z
N MET A 1 1.70 10.81 -12.54
CA MET A 1 0.23 10.67 -12.63
C MET A 1 -0.50 11.98 -12.31
N ARG A 2 -0.20 12.67 -11.18
CA ARG A 2 -0.89 13.92 -10.79
C ARG A 2 -0.84 15.00 -11.88
N GLN A 3 0.34 15.36 -12.37
CA GLN A 3 0.51 16.37 -13.44
C GLN A 3 -0.24 15.99 -14.72
N THR A 4 -0.28 14.71 -15.05
CA THR A 4 -1.04 14.22 -16.21
C THR A 4 -2.53 14.40 -16.03
N LEU A 5 -3.05 14.16 -14.82
CA LEU A 5 -4.46 14.40 -14.50
C LEU A 5 -4.79 15.89 -14.65
N GLU A 6 -4.00 16.77 -14.03
CA GLU A 6 -4.17 18.23 -14.12
C GLU A 6 -4.16 18.72 -15.57
N PHE A 7 -3.28 18.16 -16.41
CA PHE A 7 -3.25 18.45 -17.84
C PHE A 7 -4.57 18.09 -18.52
N PHE A 8 -5.08 16.87 -18.36
CA PHE A 8 -6.32 16.44 -19.00
C PHE A 8 -7.56 17.15 -18.46
N GLU A 9 -7.59 17.52 -17.18
CA GLU A 9 -8.69 18.30 -16.60
C GLU A 9 -8.70 19.75 -17.09
N SER A 10 -7.55 20.33 -17.37
CA SER A 10 -7.42 21.70 -17.90
C SER A 10 -7.56 21.79 -19.42
N LEU A 11 -7.59 20.65 -20.12
CA LEU A 11 -7.59 20.63 -21.59
C LEU A 11 -8.92 21.12 -22.16
N VAL A 12 -8.88 22.28 -22.83
CA VAL A 12 -10.04 22.86 -23.51
C VAL A 12 -9.95 22.58 -25.00
N LEU A 13 -10.87 21.78 -25.50
CA LEU A 13 -11.02 21.50 -26.94
C LEU A 13 -12.30 22.16 -27.48
N THR A 14 -12.28 22.56 -28.76
CA THR A 14 -13.40 23.20 -29.44
C THR A 14 -13.74 22.52 -30.76
N GLY A 15 -14.99 22.68 -31.22
CA GLY A 15 -15.45 22.14 -32.50
C GLY A 15 -15.40 20.61 -32.56
N ALA A 16 -15.15 20.07 -33.77
CA ALA A 16 -15.11 18.62 -34.01
C ALA A 16 -14.12 17.85 -33.12
N LYS A 17 -13.02 18.49 -32.72
CA LYS A 17 -12.05 17.87 -31.79
C LYS A 17 -12.66 17.61 -30.43
N LYS A 18 -13.53 18.49 -29.94
CA LYS A 18 -14.25 18.29 -28.67
C LYS A 18 -15.18 17.09 -28.74
N GLU A 19 -15.98 17.00 -29.82
CA GLU A 19 -16.96 15.91 -30.00
C GLU A 19 -16.28 14.53 -30.00
N ILE A 20 -15.14 14.41 -30.71
CA ILE A 20 -14.38 13.16 -30.80
C ILE A 20 -13.70 12.83 -29.49
N ALA A 21 -13.07 13.80 -28.84
CA ALA A 21 -12.22 13.57 -27.69
C ALA A 21 -12.96 13.50 -26.35
N ASP A 22 -14.17 14.04 -26.24
CA ASP A 22 -14.87 14.21 -24.96
C ASP A 22 -15.06 12.89 -24.20
N ARG A 23 -15.44 11.84 -24.90
CA ARG A 23 -15.60 10.50 -24.33
C ARG A 23 -14.25 9.91 -23.89
N ILE A 24 -13.23 10.07 -24.73
CA ILE A 24 -11.88 9.54 -24.46
C ILE A 24 -11.26 10.26 -23.26
N ILE A 25 -11.38 11.59 -23.21
CA ILE A 25 -10.84 12.40 -22.10
C ILE A 25 -11.53 12.04 -20.79
N LYS A 26 -12.86 11.87 -20.78
CA LYS A 26 -13.58 11.43 -19.59
C LYS A 26 -13.08 10.09 -19.06
N GLU A 27 -12.84 9.12 -19.95
CA GLU A 27 -12.30 7.81 -19.60
C GLU A 27 -10.87 7.93 -19.01
N ILE A 28 -9.99 8.69 -19.68
CA ILE A 28 -8.62 8.93 -19.20
C ILE A 28 -8.61 9.60 -17.84
N VAL A 29 -9.41 10.66 -17.66
CA VAL A 29 -9.52 11.40 -16.38
C VAL A 29 -10.04 10.49 -15.28
N SER A 30 -11.04 9.66 -15.55
CA SER A 30 -11.57 8.69 -14.58
C SER A 30 -10.50 7.72 -14.09
N ARG A 31 -9.74 7.13 -15.02
CA ARG A 31 -8.65 6.20 -14.69
C ARG A 31 -7.50 6.87 -13.94
N LEU A 32 -7.11 8.08 -14.35
CA LEU A 32 -6.06 8.85 -13.69
C LEU A 32 -6.49 9.27 -12.26
N LYS A 33 -7.74 9.70 -12.07
CA LYS A 33 -8.30 9.98 -10.74
C LYS A 33 -8.21 8.76 -9.84
N PHE A 34 -8.63 7.60 -10.37
CA PHE A 34 -8.54 6.36 -9.62
C PHE A 34 -7.09 6.03 -9.23
N LEU A 35 -6.14 6.06 -10.18
CA LEU A 35 -4.73 5.81 -9.89
C LEU A 35 -4.16 6.74 -8.82
N ASN A 36 -4.55 8.02 -8.84
CA ASN A 36 -4.16 8.97 -7.80
C ASN A 36 -4.81 8.65 -6.45
N ASN A 37 -6.08 8.23 -6.44
CA ASN A 37 -6.80 7.87 -5.22
C ASN A 37 -6.24 6.62 -4.54
N VAL A 38 -5.74 5.65 -5.31
CA VAL A 38 -5.10 4.45 -4.75
C VAL A 38 -3.62 4.63 -4.42
N GLY A 39 -3.15 5.88 -4.32
CA GLY A 39 -1.79 6.21 -3.89
C GLY A 39 -0.70 5.95 -4.93
N LEU A 40 -1.03 5.99 -6.23
CA LEU A 40 -0.07 5.85 -7.34
C LEU A 40 0.27 7.19 -8.02
N ASP A 41 -0.02 8.30 -7.37
CA ASP A 41 0.18 9.66 -7.89
C ASP A 41 1.64 9.99 -8.22
N TYR A 42 2.59 9.32 -7.56
CA TYR A 42 4.04 9.46 -7.76
C TYR A 42 4.57 8.72 -9.00
N LEU A 43 3.83 7.76 -9.56
CA LEU A 43 4.29 6.99 -10.71
C LEU A 43 4.32 7.84 -11.99
N SER A 44 5.34 7.59 -12.83
CA SER A 44 5.39 8.06 -14.22
C SER A 44 4.66 7.09 -15.14
N LEU A 45 4.04 7.59 -16.19
CA LEU A 45 3.44 6.75 -17.26
C LEU A 45 4.50 5.99 -18.07
N GLU A 46 5.73 6.46 -18.08
CA GLU A 46 6.87 5.82 -18.76
C GLU A 46 7.46 4.65 -17.98
N ARG A 47 7.01 4.45 -16.73
CA ARG A 47 7.57 3.41 -15.87
C ARG A 47 7.24 2.02 -16.41
N SER A 48 8.27 1.22 -16.60
CA SER A 48 8.15 -0.14 -17.13
C SER A 48 7.50 -1.07 -16.08
N ALA A 49 6.65 -2.00 -16.55
CA ALA A 49 5.86 -2.89 -15.70
C ALA A 49 6.70 -3.81 -14.81
N ASP A 50 7.87 -4.22 -15.28
CA ASP A 50 8.84 -5.06 -14.55
C ASP A 50 9.49 -4.35 -13.35
N THR A 51 9.42 -3.01 -13.30
CA THR A 51 9.92 -2.21 -12.18
C THR A 51 8.88 -1.94 -11.10
N LEU A 52 7.63 -2.37 -11.31
CA LEU A 52 6.53 -2.17 -10.36
C LEU A 52 6.62 -3.17 -9.21
N SER A 53 6.33 -2.71 -8.01
CA SER A 53 6.07 -3.61 -6.88
C SER A 53 4.74 -4.39 -7.09
N GLY A 54 4.58 -5.53 -6.41
CA GLY A 54 3.35 -6.32 -6.50
C GLY A 54 2.09 -5.51 -6.18
N GLY A 55 2.12 -4.68 -5.14
CA GLY A 55 1.01 -3.80 -4.77
C GLY A 55 0.74 -2.70 -5.80
N GLU A 56 1.77 -2.12 -6.44
CA GLU A 56 1.59 -1.14 -7.53
C GLU A 56 0.92 -1.79 -8.73
N ALA A 57 1.40 -2.97 -9.16
CA ALA A 57 0.82 -3.72 -10.27
C ALA A 57 -0.64 -4.10 -10.03
N GLN A 58 -0.98 -4.53 -8.82
CA GLN A 58 -2.35 -4.88 -8.44
C GLN A 58 -3.27 -3.67 -8.50
N ARG A 59 -2.86 -2.52 -7.98
CA ARG A 59 -3.65 -1.27 -8.05
C ARG A 59 -3.83 -0.75 -9.47
N ILE A 60 -2.84 -0.91 -10.35
CA ILE A 60 -2.97 -0.57 -11.78
C ILE A 60 -4.01 -1.48 -12.45
N ARG A 61 -4.00 -2.79 -12.15
CA ARG A 61 -5.04 -3.71 -12.65
C ARG A 61 -6.43 -3.30 -12.16
N LEU A 62 -6.55 -2.96 -10.88
CA LEU A 62 -7.79 -2.47 -10.30
C LEU A 62 -8.27 -1.20 -11.01
N ALA A 63 -7.38 -0.24 -11.27
CA ALA A 63 -7.70 0.97 -12.04
C ALA A 63 -8.24 0.67 -13.44
N SER A 64 -7.68 -0.33 -14.13
CA SER A 64 -8.14 -0.71 -15.46
C SER A 64 -9.55 -1.32 -15.45
N GLN A 65 -9.92 -2.03 -14.40
CA GLN A 65 -11.24 -2.64 -14.21
C GLN A 65 -12.30 -1.60 -13.84
N ILE A 66 -11.96 -0.70 -12.93
CA ILE A 66 -12.88 0.32 -12.39
C ILE A 66 -13.16 1.46 -13.39
N GLY A 67 -12.15 1.87 -14.16
CA GLY A 67 -12.29 2.94 -15.15
C GLY A 67 -13.29 2.64 -16.28
N SER A 68 -13.83 1.42 -16.33
CA SER A 68 -14.85 1.05 -17.31
C SER A 68 -16.24 1.65 -17.02
N GLY A 69 -16.47 2.21 -15.82
CA GLY A 69 -17.77 2.77 -15.42
C GLY A 69 -18.92 1.76 -15.43
N LEU A 70 -18.60 0.46 -15.39
CA LEU A 70 -19.59 -0.60 -15.38
C LEU A 70 -20.40 -0.55 -14.08
N THR A 71 -21.71 -0.76 -14.20
CA THR A 71 -22.65 -0.90 -13.10
C THR A 71 -23.30 -2.29 -13.13
N GLY A 72 -23.70 -2.81 -11.96
CA GLY A 72 -24.31 -4.13 -11.86
C GLY A 72 -23.32 -5.28 -12.02
N VAL A 73 -22.03 -5.05 -11.82
CA VAL A 73 -20.99 -6.09 -11.86
C VAL A 73 -20.51 -6.43 -10.47
N MET A 74 -19.83 -7.57 -10.33
CA MET A 74 -19.17 -7.98 -9.10
C MET A 74 -17.65 -7.83 -9.24
N TYR A 75 -17.06 -7.04 -8.35
CA TYR A 75 -15.61 -6.92 -8.19
C TYR A 75 -15.14 -7.87 -7.09
N VAL A 76 -14.14 -8.69 -7.39
CA VAL A 76 -13.50 -9.59 -6.42
C VAL A 76 -12.04 -9.20 -6.29
N LEU A 77 -11.64 -8.82 -5.08
CA LEU A 77 -10.34 -8.26 -4.78
C LEU A 77 -9.68 -9.06 -3.65
N ASP A 78 -8.41 -9.39 -3.83
CA ASP A 78 -7.61 -10.12 -2.86
C ASP A 78 -6.53 -9.20 -2.31
N GLU A 79 -6.61 -8.88 -1.01
CA GLU A 79 -5.69 -8.00 -0.27
C GLU A 79 -5.31 -6.69 -1.01
N PRO A 80 -6.28 -5.87 -1.46
CA PRO A 80 -5.96 -4.68 -2.24
C PRO A 80 -5.22 -3.59 -1.43
N SER A 81 -5.25 -3.66 -0.10
CA SER A 81 -4.52 -2.75 0.80
C SER A 81 -3.04 -3.09 0.96
N ILE A 82 -2.58 -4.24 0.44
CA ILE A 82 -1.20 -4.71 0.68
C ILE A 82 -0.15 -3.67 0.24
N GLY A 83 0.76 -3.36 1.15
CA GLY A 83 1.84 -2.39 0.91
C GLY A 83 1.40 -0.93 0.86
N LEU A 84 0.15 -0.61 1.18
CA LEU A 84 -0.31 0.76 1.35
C LEU A 84 0.14 1.35 2.69
N HIS A 85 0.38 2.64 2.69
CA HIS A 85 0.43 3.42 3.92
C HIS A 85 -0.99 3.69 4.41
N GLN A 86 -1.21 3.82 5.73
CA GLN A 86 -2.53 4.05 6.32
C GLN A 86 -3.34 5.16 5.60
N ARG A 87 -2.71 6.29 5.33
CA ARG A 87 -3.33 7.40 4.59
C ARG A 87 -3.87 7.03 3.20
N ASP A 88 -3.17 6.10 2.52
CA ASP A 88 -3.56 5.69 1.17
C ASP A 88 -4.62 4.58 1.23
N ASN A 89 -4.68 3.83 2.35
CA ASN A 89 -5.72 2.84 2.64
C ASN A 89 -7.10 3.48 2.77
N ASP A 90 -7.21 4.62 3.46
CA ASP A 90 -8.48 5.37 3.57
C ASP A 90 -9.06 5.71 2.19
N ARG A 91 -8.21 6.17 1.26
CA ARG A 91 -8.62 6.48 -0.11
C ARG A 91 -9.06 5.25 -0.90
N LEU A 92 -8.39 4.12 -0.69
CA LEU A 92 -8.81 2.85 -1.29
C LEU A 92 -10.20 2.47 -0.80
N ILE A 93 -10.44 2.49 0.51
CA ILE A 93 -11.73 2.18 1.13
C ILE A 93 -12.84 3.10 0.57
N GLU A 94 -12.59 4.40 0.49
CA GLU A 94 -13.56 5.34 -0.11
C GLU A 94 -13.88 4.99 -1.57
N THR A 95 -12.87 4.58 -2.33
CA THR A 95 -13.06 4.16 -3.72
C THR A 95 -13.89 2.89 -3.82
N LEU A 96 -13.65 1.89 -2.96
CA LEU A 96 -14.43 0.66 -2.91
C LEU A 96 -15.89 0.93 -2.53
N LYS A 97 -16.14 1.82 -1.57
CA LYS A 97 -17.47 2.28 -1.21
C LYS A 97 -18.17 2.96 -2.40
N HIS A 98 -17.47 3.84 -3.11
CA HIS A 98 -18.01 4.48 -4.30
C HIS A 98 -18.42 3.47 -5.37
N LEU A 99 -17.62 2.44 -5.60
CA LEU A 99 -18.00 1.35 -6.54
C LEU A 99 -19.28 0.64 -6.14
N ARG A 100 -19.46 0.35 -4.86
CA ARG A 100 -20.68 -0.20 -4.31
C ARG A 100 -21.86 0.75 -4.54
N ASP A 101 -21.68 2.03 -4.23
CA ASP A 101 -22.74 3.04 -4.25
C ASP A 101 -23.28 3.32 -5.66
N ILE A 102 -22.48 3.10 -6.70
CA ILE A 102 -22.94 3.17 -8.10
C ILE A 102 -23.64 1.89 -8.58
N GLY A 103 -23.89 0.93 -7.69
CA GLY A 103 -24.70 -0.26 -7.98
C GLY A 103 -23.92 -1.54 -8.28
N ASN A 104 -22.68 -1.64 -7.83
CA ASN A 104 -21.88 -2.86 -7.95
C ASN A 104 -21.84 -3.67 -6.65
N SER A 105 -21.50 -4.95 -6.76
CA SER A 105 -21.09 -5.76 -5.62
C SER A 105 -19.58 -5.76 -5.49
N VAL A 106 -19.06 -5.53 -4.28
CA VAL A 106 -17.61 -5.52 -4.03
C VAL A 106 -17.30 -6.56 -2.96
N LEU A 107 -16.61 -7.63 -3.36
CA LEU A 107 -16.12 -8.69 -2.49
C LEU A 107 -14.62 -8.50 -2.29
N VAL A 108 -14.20 -8.37 -1.03
CA VAL A 108 -12.81 -8.08 -0.68
C VAL A 108 -12.32 -9.10 0.33
N VAL A 109 -11.20 -9.76 0.04
CA VAL A 109 -10.44 -10.51 1.03
C VAL A 109 -9.48 -9.53 1.68
N GLU A 110 -9.64 -9.29 2.99
CA GLU A 110 -8.86 -8.29 3.71
C GLU A 110 -8.56 -8.68 5.15
N HIS A 111 -7.46 -8.15 5.66
CA HIS A 111 -7.00 -8.30 7.04
C HIS A 111 -6.86 -6.95 7.75
N ASP A 112 -7.06 -5.86 7.03
CA ASP A 112 -6.99 -4.51 7.55
C ASP A 112 -8.23 -4.19 8.41
N GLU A 113 -7.99 -3.68 9.61
CA GLU A 113 -9.05 -3.38 10.59
C GLU A 113 -10.03 -2.32 10.07
N ASP A 114 -9.53 -1.27 9.40
CA ASP A 114 -10.37 -0.18 8.91
C ASP A 114 -11.26 -0.64 7.76
N ALA A 115 -10.75 -1.51 6.88
CA ALA A 115 -11.52 -2.14 5.81
C ALA A 115 -12.64 -3.03 6.38
N ILE A 116 -12.33 -3.88 7.37
CA ILE A 116 -13.32 -4.75 8.03
C ILE A 116 -14.40 -3.91 8.73
N ARG A 117 -14.02 -2.84 9.44
CA ARG A 117 -14.96 -1.95 10.11
C ARG A 117 -15.88 -1.18 9.18
N CYS A 118 -15.44 -0.95 7.95
CA CYS A 118 -16.19 -0.22 6.92
C CYS A 118 -17.07 -1.11 6.05
N ALA A 119 -16.93 -2.42 6.15
CA ALA A 119 -17.72 -3.37 5.36
C ALA A 119 -19.19 -3.39 5.81
N ASP A 120 -20.10 -3.54 4.84
CA ASP A 120 -21.54 -3.70 5.11
C ASP A 120 -21.83 -5.09 5.66
N TYR A 121 -21.08 -6.09 5.19
CA TYR A 121 -21.21 -7.48 5.59
C TYR A 121 -19.83 -8.13 5.68
N VAL A 122 -19.59 -8.90 6.73
CA VAL A 122 -18.30 -9.58 6.99
C VAL A 122 -18.54 -11.06 7.09
N VAL A 123 -17.68 -11.85 6.46
CA VAL A 123 -17.59 -13.30 6.61
C VAL A 123 -16.23 -13.63 7.21
N ASP A 124 -16.22 -14.17 8.42
CA ASP A 124 -15.02 -14.55 9.16
C ASP A 124 -14.75 -16.04 9.03
N MET A 125 -13.62 -16.38 8.42
CA MET A 125 -13.20 -17.75 8.13
C MET A 125 -12.17 -18.21 9.17
N GLY A 126 -12.25 -19.45 9.61
CA GLY A 126 -11.30 -19.99 10.57
C GLY A 126 -11.67 -21.39 11.06
N LEU A 127 -11.25 -21.83 12.26
CA LEU A 127 -10.38 -21.19 13.27
C LEU A 127 -8.88 -21.28 12.93
N GLY A 128 -8.48 -22.33 12.20
CA GLY A 128 -7.09 -22.63 11.86
C GLY A 128 -6.83 -22.44 10.36
N ALA A 129 -5.69 -22.93 9.93
CA ALA A 129 -5.29 -22.94 8.53
C ALA A 129 -5.24 -24.38 7.97
N GLY A 130 -5.27 -24.52 6.66
CA GLY A 130 -5.22 -25.82 5.98
C GLY A 130 -6.41 -26.71 6.38
N VAL A 131 -6.12 -27.94 6.77
CA VAL A 131 -7.13 -28.94 7.17
C VAL A 131 -7.94 -28.56 8.43
N HIS A 132 -7.49 -27.58 9.20
CA HIS A 132 -8.15 -27.08 10.41
C HIS A 132 -8.90 -25.75 10.17
N GLY A 133 -8.96 -25.30 8.94
CA GLY A 133 -9.68 -24.10 8.51
C GLY A 133 -10.85 -24.43 7.60
N GLY A 134 -11.32 -23.44 6.86
CA GLY A 134 -12.38 -23.61 5.85
C GLY A 134 -13.80 -23.57 6.39
N GLU A 135 -14.00 -23.18 7.65
CA GLU A 135 -15.32 -23.01 8.27
C GLU A 135 -15.66 -21.53 8.39
N VAL A 136 -16.93 -21.19 8.17
CA VAL A 136 -17.45 -19.85 8.51
C VAL A 136 -17.71 -19.81 10.01
N ILE A 137 -16.93 -19.02 10.74
CA ILE A 137 -17.01 -18.88 12.19
C ILE A 137 -18.05 -17.84 12.61
N ALA A 138 -18.13 -16.77 11.83
CA ALA A 138 -19.12 -15.72 12.02
C ALA A 138 -19.40 -15.04 10.69
N GLU A 139 -20.64 -14.58 10.51
CA GLU A 139 -21.05 -13.78 9.37
C GLU A 139 -22.11 -12.76 9.78
N GLY A 140 -22.22 -11.68 9.04
CA GLY A 140 -23.20 -10.63 9.30
C GLY A 140 -22.61 -9.23 9.29
N THR A 141 -23.29 -8.29 9.94
CA THR A 141 -22.79 -6.94 10.14
C THR A 141 -21.61 -6.94 11.12
N LEU A 142 -20.81 -5.86 11.13
CA LEU A 142 -19.73 -5.70 12.11
C LEU A 142 -20.24 -5.95 13.55
N LYS A 143 -21.44 -5.49 13.88
CA LYS A 143 -22.03 -5.68 15.22
C LYS A 143 -22.28 -7.16 15.54
N ASP A 144 -22.60 -7.97 14.55
CA ASP A 144 -22.84 -9.40 14.74
C ASP A 144 -21.52 -10.15 14.89
N ILE A 145 -20.50 -9.79 14.10
CA ILE A 145 -19.14 -10.32 14.24
C ILE A 145 -18.61 -10.05 15.67
N LEU A 146 -18.68 -8.81 16.15
CA LEU A 146 -18.15 -8.41 17.46
C LEU A 146 -18.78 -9.14 18.64
N LYS A 147 -19.98 -9.71 18.48
CA LYS A 147 -20.64 -10.53 19.51
C LYS A 147 -20.11 -11.96 19.57
N ASN A 148 -19.46 -12.44 18.50
CA ASN A 148 -19.01 -13.83 18.42
C ASN A 148 -17.71 -14.04 19.20
N LYS A 149 -17.80 -14.72 20.34
CA LYS A 149 -16.65 -15.00 21.22
C LYS A 149 -15.64 -16.01 20.64
N LYS A 150 -16.03 -16.81 19.63
CA LYS A 150 -15.15 -17.77 18.98
C LYS A 150 -14.31 -17.14 17.88
N SER A 151 -14.78 -16.03 17.31
CA SER A 151 -14.07 -15.29 16.27
C SER A 151 -12.80 -14.62 16.82
N LEU A 152 -11.64 -14.99 16.31
CA LEU A 152 -10.38 -14.30 16.63
C LEU A 152 -10.40 -12.87 16.10
N THR A 153 -10.92 -12.66 14.90
CA THR A 153 -11.12 -11.34 14.30
C THR A 153 -11.93 -10.44 15.23
N ALA A 154 -13.05 -10.93 15.77
CA ALA A 154 -13.86 -10.18 16.72
C ALA A 154 -13.10 -9.82 18.00
N GLN A 155 -12.29 -10.75 18.52
CA GLN A 155 -11.51 -10.54 19.75
C GLN A 155 -10.43 -9.47 19.56
N TYR A 156 -9.79 -9.38 18.39
CA TYR A 156 -8.86 -8.31 18.06
C TYR A 156 -9.57 -6.97 17.84
N LEU A 157 -10.66 -6.97 17.07
CA LEU A 157 -11.43 -5.76 16.79
C LEU A 157 -12.07 -5.10 18.02
N ASN A 158 -12.44 -5.89 19.04
CA ASN A 158 -13.01 -5.38 20.29
C ASN A 158 -11.97 -5.15 21.38
N GLY A 159 -10.68 -5.44 21.11
CA GLY A 159 -9.56 -5.25 22.04
C GLY A 159 -9.46 -6.30 23.18
N THR A 160 -10.24 -7.39 23.11
CA THR A 160 -10.13 -8.50 24.08
C THR A 160 -8.80 -9.24 23.91
N LEU A 161 -8.37 -9.39 22.64
CA LEU A 161 -7.03 -9.82 22.27
C LEU A 161 -6.25 -8.65 21.68
N GLY A 162 -4.96 -8.66 21.90
CA GLY A 162 -4.06 -7.66 21.33
C GLY A 162 -2.61 -7.99 21.61
N ILE A 163 -1.72 -7.43 20.80
CA ILE A 163 -0.28 -7.54 21.05
C ILE A 163 0.09 -6.50 22.11
N THR A 164 0.56 -6.97 23.25
CA THR A 164 0.95 -6.08 24.35
C THR A 164 2.18 -5.27 23.98
N VAL A 165 2.09 -3.96 24.10
CA VAL A 165 3.24 -3.08 23.93
C VAL A 165 4.13 -3.21 25.17
N PRO A 166 5.43 -3.56 25.02
CA PRO A 166 6.32 -3.72 26.17
C PRO A 166 6.51 -2.38 26.91
N LYS A 167 6.36 -2.40 28.23
CA LYS A 167 6.55 -1.20 29.08
C LYS A 167 7.98 -0.68 29.04
N LYS A 168 8.97 -1.56 28.82
CA LYS A 168 10.39 -1.19 28.74
C LYS A 168 10.94 -1.63 27.37
N ARG A 169 11.52 -0.70 26.64
CA ARG A 169 12.20 -0.95 25.38
C ARG A 169 13.69 -1.20 25.62
N THR A 170 14.30 -2.02 24.75
CA THR A 170 15.75 -2.21 24.74
C THR A 170 16.44 -0.89 24.38
N THR A 171 17.40 -0.46 25.19
CA THR A 171 18.12 0.79 24.95
C THR A 171 19.18 0.60 23.86
N PRO A 172 19.28 1.50 22.89
CA PRO A 172 20.34 1.47 21.88
C PRO A 172 21.73 1.56 22.53
N ASN A 173 22.69 0.82 22.00
CA ASN A 173 24.09 0.96 22.39
C ASN A 173 24.78 1.92 21.39
N PRO A 174 25.20 3.12 21.81
CA PRO A 174 25.83 4.11 20.89
C PRO A 174 27.12 3.62 20.22
N LYS A 175 27.78 2.62 20.83
CA LYS A 175 29.00 2.02 20.28
C LYS A 175 28.75 0.90 19.25
N LYS A 176 27.47 0.50 19.07
CA LYS A 176 27.06 -0.56 18.15
C LYS A 176 26.02 -0.01 17.17
N GLN A 177 26.47 0.76 16.22
CA GLN A 177 25.64 1.37 15.20
C GLN A 177 26.17 1.02 13.82
N PHE A 178 25.27 0.87 12.88
CA PHE A 178 25.54 0.83 11.46
C PHE A 178 25.15 2.17 10.86
N VAL A 179 26.11 2.89 10.29
CA VAL A 179 25.86 4.23 9.76
C VAL A 179 26.11 4.28 8.27
N ILE A 180 25.13 4.74 7.53
CA ILE A 180 25.26 5.08 6.11
C ILE A 180 25.16 6.59 5.97
N THR A 181 26.07 7.18 5.21
CA THR A 181 26.08 8.62 4.92
C THR A 181 26.05 8.87 3.41
N GLY A 182 25.33 9.90 2.99
CA GLY A 182 25.36 10.37 1.62
C GLY A 182 24.54 9.50 0.63
N ALA A 183 23.47 8.86 1.08
CA ALA A 183 22.62 8.08 0.19
C ALA A 183 21.82 8.98 -0.77
N THR A 184 22.03 8.84 -2.08
CA THR A 184 21.43 9.67 -3.15
C THR A 184 20.73 8.85 -4.23
N GLY A 185 20.60 7.53 -4.06
CA GLY A 185 19.94 6.66 -5.03
C GLY A 185 18.48 7.04 -5.26
N ASN A 186 18.03 7.01 -6.51
CA ASN A 186 16.66 7.35 -6.92
C ASN A 186 16.19 8.71 -6.35
N ASN A 187 15.19 8.70 -5.46
CA ASN A 187 14.64 9.90 -4.84
C ASN A 187 15.27 10.26 -3.48
N LEU A 188 16.31 9.57 -3.04
CA LEU A 188 17.01 9.89 -1.81
C LEU A 188 17.81 11.21 -1.93
N LYS A 189 17.70 12.06 -0.92
CA LYS A 189 18.30 13.40 -0.90
C LYS A 189 19.43 13.46 0.11
N ASN A 190 20.56 12.84 -0.22
CA ASN A 190 21.77 12.83 0.62
C ASN A 190 21.46 12.35 2.06
N VAL A 191 20.76 11.21 2.15
CA VAL A 191 20.24 10.70 3.42
C VAL A 191 21.36 10.09 4.25
N THR A 192 21.39 10.44 5.54
CA THR A 192 22.18 9.73 6.56
C THR A 192 21.24 8.85 7.37
N LEU A 193 21.61 7.58 7.55
CA LEU A 193 20.86 6.60 8.31
C LEU A 193 21.76 5.99 9.39
N GLU A 194 21.34 6.12 10.64
CA GLU A 194 21.97 5.48 11.80
C GLU A 194 21.10 4.35 12.30
N LEU A 195 21.59 3.13 12.23
CA LEU A 195 20.87 1.93 12.65
C LEU A 195 21.53 1.33 13.89
N PRO A 196 20.82 1.30 15.01
CA PRO A 196 21.32 0.62 16.20
C PRO A 196 21.31 -0.89 16.00
N VAL A 197 22.43 -1.53 16.25
CA VAL A 197 22.57 -2.99 16.12
C VAL A 197 21.94 -3.70 17.32
N GLY A 198 21.26 -4.82 17.05
CA GLY A 198 20.62 -5.65 18.06
C GLY A 198 19.22 -5.17 18.47
N LEU A 199 18.62 -4.28 17.71
CA LEU A 199 17.24 -3.80 17.91
C LEU A 199 16.37 -4.14 16.70
N LEU A 200 15.06 -4.22 16.94
CA LEU A 200 14.07 -4.21 15.88
C LEU A 200 13.85 -2.77 15.43
N THR A 201 14.26 -2.46 14.21
CA THR A 201 14.11 -1.12 13.61
C THR A 201 13.08 -1.17 12.49
N CYS A 202 12.07 -0.32 12.54
CA CYS A 202 11.07 -0.18 11.48
C CYS A 202 11.37 1.03 10.59
N VAL A 203 11.40 0.83 9.27
CA VAL A 203 11.48 1.90 8.28
C VAL A 203 10.08 2.12 7.70
N THR A 204 9.48 3.26 7.99
CA THR A 204 8.10 3.59 7.62
C THR A 204 8.02 4.77 6.67
N GLY A 205 6.87 5.00 6.08
CA GLY A 205 6.59 6.13 5.18
C GLY A 205 5.67 5.74 4.03
N VAL A 206 5.15 6.72 3.34
CA VAL A 206 4.23 6.53 2.20
C VAL A 206 4.85 5.70 1.07
N SER A 207 4.00 5.14 0.22
CA SER A 207 4.46 4.42 -0.98
C SER A 207 5.31 5.34 -1.86
N GLY A 208 6.40 4.85 -2.44
CA GLY A 208 7.32 5.66 -3.25
C GLY A 208 8.26 6.61 -2.45
N SER A 209 8.25 6.59 -1.11
CA SER A 209 9.11 7.49 -0.32
C SER A 209 10.61 7.16 -0.31
N GLY A 210 11.02 6.06 -0.97
CA GLY A 210 12.43 5.65 -1.06
C GLY A 210 12.87 4.61 -0.02
N LYS A 211 11.94 4.01 0.74
CA LYS A 211 12.26 2.98 1.76
C LYS A 211 13.06 1.81 1.18
N SER A 212 12.58 1.24 0.08
CA SER A 212 13.25 0.10 -0.57
C SER A 212 14.61 0.50 -1.13
N THR A 213 14.72 1.68 -1.71
CA THR A 213 16.00 2.23 -2.19
C THR A 213 17.00 2.38 -1.04
N LEU A 214 16.54 2.90 0.10
CA LEU A 214 17.42 3.06 1.26
C LEU A 214 17.83 1.71 1.85
N VAL A 215 16.90 0.76 2.01
CA VAL A 215 17.14 -0.52 2.68
C VAL A 215 17.77 -1.53 1.73
N ASN A 216 17.13 -1.81 0.58
CA ASN A 216 17.56 -2.90 -0.30
C ASN A 216 18.71 -2.47 -1.22
N ASP A 217 18.57 -1.29 -1.86
CA ASP A 217 19.51 -0.87 -2.90
C ASP A 217 20.75 -0.18 -2.29
N THR A 218 20.65 0.36 -1.08
CA THR A 218 21.77 1.06 -0.43
C THR A 218 22.31 0.28 0.77
N LEU A 219 21.53 0.12 1.84
CA LEU A 219 21.98 -0.48 3.10
C LEU A 219 22.43 -1.94 2.91
N TYR A 220 21.58 -2.78 2.29
CA TYR A 220 21.88 -4.18 2.09
C TYR A 220 23.13 -4.38 1.23
N LEU A 221 23.26 -3.64 0.11
CA LEU A 221 24.42 -3.73 -0.76
C LEU A 221 25.70 -3.23 -0.08
N ALA A 222 25.63 -2.16 0.70
CA ALA A 222 26.75 -1.67 1.47
C ALA A 222 27.19 -2.68 2.54
N ALA A 223 26.25 -3.22 3.31
CA ALA A 223 26.52 -4.20 4.35
C ALA A 223 27.07 -5.52 3.81
N SER A 224 26.60 -6.00 2.67
CA SER A 224 27.08 -7.24 2.05
C SER A 224 28.52 -7.17 1.56
N ARG A 225 28.99 -5.97 1.19
CA ARG A 225 30.39 -5.75 0.76
C ARG A 225 31.36 -5.60 1.93
N HIS A 226 30.87 -5.24 3.11
CA HIS A 226 31.68 -5.01 4.30
C HIS A 226 31.21 -5.88 5.48
N PRO A 227 31.39 -7.20 5.44
CA PRO A 227 30.71 -8.11 6.37
C PRO A 227 31.22 -8.14 7.82
N VAL A 228 32.24 -7.38 8.22
CA VAL A 228 32.96 -7.70 9.47
C VAL A 228 33.19 -6.54 10.46
N SER A 229 32.81 -5.30 10.20
CA SER A 229 32.98 -4.27 11.24
C SER A 229 31.81 -3.31 11.31
N TYR A 230 31.45 -2.95 12.53
CA TYR A 230 30.54 -1.82 12.81
C TYR A 230 31.20 -0.54 12.28
N THR A 231 30.89 -0.14 11.05
CA THR A 231 31.65 0.90 10.35
C THR A 231 30.72 1.91 9.71
N HIS A 232 31.25 3.11 9.60
CA HIS A 232 30.71 4.16 8.77
C HIS A 232 30.88 3.79 7.30
N LEU A 233 29.77 3.56 6.59
CA LEU A 233 29.77 3.32 5.16
C LEU A 233 29.34 4.57 4.41
N ARG A 234 30.06 4.90 3.34
CA ARG A 234 29.66 5.94 2.41
C ARG A 234 28.85 5.33 1.27
N ALA A 235 27.71 5.92 0.96
CA ALA A 235 26.80 5.42 -0.06
C ALA A 235 27.38 5.45 -1.49
N HIS A 236 28.45 6.22 -1.71
CA HIS A 236 29.18 6.27 -3.00
C HIS A 236 29.79 4.92 -3.44
N GLU A 237 29.83 3.93 -2.56
CA GLU A 237 30.36 2.59 -2.85
C GLU A 237 29.28 1.62 -3.34
N THR A 238 28.03 2.06 -3.48
CA THR A 238 26.91 1.21 -3.95
C THR A 238 26.58 1.45 -5.42
N LYS A 239 26.12 0.40 -6.14
CA LYS A 239 25.69 0.50 -7.54
C LYS A 239 24.55 1.52 -7.79
N ALA A 240 23.84 1.92 -6.76
CA ALA A 240 22.77 2.92 -6.86
C ALA A 240 23.28 4.35 -7.15
N ASN A 241 24.60 4.55 -7.12
CA ASN A 241 25.26 5.83 -7.37
C ASN A 241 26.24 5.78 -8.58
N LEU A 242 26.16 4.73 -9.39
CA LEU A 242 26.88 4.63 -10.67
C LEU A 242 25.84 4.89 -11.82
#